data_51abe8f06e3f2116a1be46cc0b224eae
#
_entry.id   51abe8f06e3f2116a1be46cc0b224eae
#
_cell.length_a   1.000
_cell.length_b   1.000
_cell.length_c   1.000
_cell.angle_alpha   90.00
_cell.angle_beta   90.00
_cell.angle_gamma   90.00
#
_symmetry.space_group_name_H-M   'P 1'
#
loop_
_entity.id
_entity.type
_entity.pdbx_description
1 polymer ?
#
loop_
_entity_poly.entity_id
_entity_poly.type
_entity_poly.pdbx_seq_one_letter_code
_entity_poly.pdbx_strand_id
1 'polypeptide(L)'
;FMTRRQNVMVAQLKDTMGVACSVERALRFIGTPYDFNFMPSDSAMYCSELVQKCYKTKEGNLVFKPIPMSFHDKTGAITPYWKDYYGRQGLRVPEGEPGSNPGDLSRSDKIFILGELRKNL
;
A
#
# COMPACT_ATOMS: atom_id res chain seq x y z
N PHE A 1 -4.04 -3.18 17.63
CA PHE A 1 -4.49 -2.34 16.50
C PHE A 1 -5.92 -1.84 16.70
N MET A 2 -6.88 -2.73 16.96
CA MET A 2 -8.30 -2.40 17.16
C MET A 2 -8.56 -1.40 18.30
N THR A 3 -7.72 -1.38 19.31
CA THR A 3 -7.88 -0.43 20.44
C THR A 3 -7.72 1.04 20.04
N ARG A 4 -7.01 1.31 18.94
CA ARG A 4 -6.71 2.65 18.43
C ARG A 4 -7.53 3.05 17.21
N ARG A 5 -8.26 2.12 16.59
CA ARG A 5 -9.05 2.35 15.39
C ARG A 5 -10.52 2.09 15.65
N GLN A 6 -11.38 2.92 15.08
CA GLN A 6 -12.82 2.78 15.23
C GLN A 6 -13.40 1.73 14.30
N ASN A 7 -12.87 1.66 13.08
CA ASN A 7 -13.35 0.76 12.04
C ASN A 7 -12.16 0.00 11.43
N VAL A 8 -12.30 -1.29 11.26
CA VAL A 8 -11.33 -2.14 10.57
C VAL A 8 -12.07 -3.02 9.58
N MET A 9 -11.70 -2.93 8.32
CA MET A 9 -12.18 -3.82 7.27
C MET A 9 -11.33 -5.08 7.25
N VAL A 10 -11.97 -6.23 7.18
CA VAL A 10 -11.32 -7.54 7.06
C VAL A 10 -11.57 -8.07 5.66
N ALA A 11 -10.51 -8.47 4.99
CA ALA A 11 -10.56 -9.01 3.64
C ALA A 11 -9.72 -10.27 3.50
N GLN A 12 -10.04 -11.09 2.52
CA GLN A 12 -9.35 -12.32 2.18
C GLN A 12 -9.06 -12.37 0.68
N LEU A 13 -7.89 -12.88 0.31
CA LEU A 13 -7.59 -13.14 -1.10
C LEU A 13 -8.52 -14.21 -1.69
N LYS A 14 -8.96 -14.01 -2.93
CA LYS A 14 -9.73 -14.99 -3.70
C LYS A 14 -8.87 -16.19 -4.09
N ASP A 15 -7.65 -15.93 -4.57
CA ASP A 15 -6.66 -16.97 -4.87
C ASP A 15 -5.67 -17.11 -3.71
N THR A 16 -5.70 -18.24 -3.03
CA THR A 16 -4.86 -18.54 -1.87
C THR A 16 -3.64 -19.40 -2.20
N MET A 17 -3.46 -19.80 -3.45
CA MET A 17 -2.40 -20.73 -3.86
C MET A 17 -0.97 -20.19 -3.62
N GLY A 18 -0.78 -18.86 -3.67
CA GLY A 18 0.51 -18.21 -3.41
C GLY A 18 0.68 -17.65 -2.00
N VAL A 19 -0.34 -17.75 -1.15
CA VAL A 19 -0.39 -17.03 0.16
C VAL A 19 0.65 -17.54 1.14
N ALA A 20 0.91 -18.83 1.19
CA ALA A 20 1.87 -19.39 2.15
C ALA A 20 3.26 -18.73 2.04
N CYS A 21 3.72 -18.46 0.82
CA CYS A 21 5.01 -17.81 0.58
C CYS A 21 4.98 -16.29 0.81
N SER A 22 3.82 -15.67 0.97
CA SER A 22 3.74 -14.22 1.20
C SER A 22 4.28 -13.82 2.56
N VAL A 23 4.08 -14.65 3.58
CA VAL A 23 4.62 -14.44 4.92
C VAL A 23 6.14 -14.53 4.90
N GLU A 24 6.71 -15.53 4.23
CA GLU A 24 8.15 -15.67 4.07
C GLU A 24 8.78 -14.46 3.36
N ARG A 25 8.10 -13.94 2.34
CA ARG A 25 8.55 -12.71 1.65
C ARG A 25 8.50 -11.51 2.59
N ALA A 26 7.44 -11.36 3.38
CA ALA A 26 7.30 -10.28 4.34
C ALA A 26 8.40 -10.32 5.42
N LEU A 27 8.76 -11.51 5.89
CA LEU A 27 9.83 -11.68 6.88
C LEU A 27 11.19 -11.19 6.38
N ARG A 28 11.46 -11.22 5.08
CA ARG A 28 12.70 -10.70 4.48
C ARG A 28 12.85 -9.18 4.60
N PHE A 29 11.75 -8.48 4.83
CA PHE A 29 11.72 -7.02 4.99
C PHE A 29 11.80 -6.56 6.46
N ILE A 30 11.96 -7.49 7.40
CA ILE A 30 12.17 -7.13 8.81
C ILE A 30 13.43 -6.28 8.92
N GLY A 31 13.32 -5.14 9.60
CA GLY A 31 14.41 -4.17 9.76
C GLY A 31 14.52 -3.13 8.62
N THR A 32 13.75 -3.27 7.54
CA THR A 32 13.66 -2.23 6.50
C THR A 32 13.03 -0.96 7.08
N PRO A 33 13.64 0.22 6.89
CA PRO A 33 13.07 1.49 7.34
C PRO A 33 11.72 1.78 6.70
N TYR A 34 10.89 2.57 7.38
CA TYR A 34 9.65 3.06 6.79
C TYR A 34 9.95 4.13 5.72
N ASP A 35 9.34 3.98 4.55
CA ASP A 35 9.43 4.97 3.47
C ASP A 35 8.39 6.07 3.66
N PHE A 36 8.82 7.21 4.18
CA PHE A 36 7.99 8.40 4.32
C PHE A 36 7.84 9.20 3.02
N ASN A 37 8.67 8.92 2.02
CA ASN A 37 8.70 9.67 0.77
C ASN A 37 8.05 8.94 -0.40
N PHE A 38 7.60 7.71 -0.19
CA PHE A 38 6.92 6.88 -1.20
C PHE A 38 7.75 6.73 -2.49
N MET A 39 9.07 6.60 -2.33
CA MET A 39 9.99 6.48 -3.46
C MET A 39 10.04 5.03 -3.97
N PRO A 40 10.17 4.82 -5.28
CA PRO A 40 10.25 3.49 -5.87
C PRO A 40 11.62 2.84 -5.59
N SER A 41 11.82 2.32 -4.39
CA SER A 41 13.05 1.60 -4.01
C SER A 41 12.73 0.53 -2.97
N ASP A 42 13.64 -0.45 -2.82
CA ASP A 42 13.52 -1.49 -1.78
C ASP A 42 14.32 -1.17 -0.51
N SER A 43 14.97 0.00 -0.46
CA SER A 43 15.76 0.43 0.70
C SER A 43 14.92 0.91 1.88
N ALA A 44 13.69 1.31 1.62
CA ALA A 44 12.67 1.66 2.59
C ALA A 44 11.31 1.19 2.06
N MET A 45 10.30 1.05 2.91
CA MET A 45 9.03 0.49 2.50
C MET A 45 7.86 1.04 3.30
N TYR A 46 6.76 1.41 2.61
CA TYR A 46 5.52 1.80 3.27
C TYR A 46 4.52 0.63 3.32
N CYS A 47 3.50 0.72 4.16
CA CYS A 47 2.65 -0.41 4.54
C CYS A 47 1.95 -1.10 3.35
N SER A 48 1.34 -0.36 2.45
CA SER A 48 0.65 -0.94 1.30
C SER A 48 1.60 -1.49 0.23
N GLU A 49 2.79 -0.92 0.10
CA GLU A 49 3.86 -1.44 -0.75
C GLU A 49 4.34 -2.82 -0.27
N LEU A 50 4.51 -2.99 1.05
CA LEU A 50 4.84 -4.29 1.62
C LEU A 50 3.80 -5.34 1.24
N VAL A 51 2.53 -5.03 1.40
CA VAL A 51 1.43 -5.92 0.98
C VAL A 51 1.53 -6.25 -0.50
N GLN A 52 1.68 -5.24 -1.35
CA GLN A 52 1.77 -5.40 -2.79
C GLN A 52 2.93 -6.30 -3.21
N LYS A 53 4.11 -6.11 -2.65
CA LYS A 53 5.32 -6.87 -3.00
C LYS A 53 5.29 -8.31 -2.47
N CYS A 54 4.61 -8.56 -1.35
CA CYS A 54 4.60 -9.88 -0.72
C CYS A 54 3.57 -10.83 -1.32
N TYR A 55 2.40 -10.35 -1.75
CA TYR A 55 1.37 -11.19 -2.32
C TYR A 55 1.63 -11.46 -3.81
N LYS A 56 1.95 -12.71 -4.11
CA LYS A 56 2.19 -13.20 -5.47
C LYS A 56 1.34 -14.43 -5.76
N THR A 57 0.99 -14.60 -7.02
CA THR A 57 0.36 -15.82 -7.51
C THR A 57 1.33 -16.99 -7.44
N LYS A 58 0.83 -18.20 -7.68
CA LYS A 58 1.66 -19.41 -7.77
C LYS A 58 2.78 -19.28 -8.82
N GLU A 59 2.51 -18.57 -9.91
CA GLU A 59 3.47 -18.31 -10.99
C GLU A 59 4.47 -17.19 -10.68
N GLY A 60 4.33 -16.53 -9.53
CA GLY A 60 5.25 -15.46 -9.08
C GLY A 60 4.86 -14.05 -9.52
N ASN A 61 3.69 -13.86 -10.13
CA ASN A 61 3.18 -12.54 -10.51
C ASN A 61 2.58 -11.81 -9.31
N LEU A 62 2.68 -10.49 -9.28
CA LEU A 62 2.03 -9.68 -8.26
C LEU A 62 0.51 -9.85 -8.31
N VAL A 63 -0.12 -10.13 -7.17
CA VAL A 63 -1.58 -10.14 -7.03
C VAL A 63 -2.13 -8.72 -7.17
N PHE A 64 -1.51 -7.77 -6.50
CA PHE A 64 -1.84 -6.35 -6.56
C PHE A 64 -0.82 -5.63 -7.44
N LYS A 65 -1.23 -5.20 -8.62
CA LYS A 65 -0.34 -4.47 -9.54
C LYS A 65 -0.09 -3.04 -9.03
N PRO A 66 1.11 -2.50 -9.26
CA PRO A 66 1.36 -1.08 -9.02
C PRO A 66 0.42 -0.21 -9.85
N ILE A 67 0.02 0.90 -9.26
CA ILE A 67 -0.76 1.94 -9.94
C ILE A 67 0.02 3.26 -9.90
N PRO A 68 -0.18 4.15 -10.87
CA PRO A 68 0.41 5.48 -10.81
C PRO A 68 -0.05 6.23 -9.56
N MET A 69 0.90 6.70 -8.75
CA MET A 69 0.58 7.53 -7.58
C MET A 69 0.06 8.90 -8.01
N SER A 70 -0.87 9.44 -7.24
CA SER A 70 -1.47 10.74 -7.51
C SER A 70 -1.41 11.63 -6.29
N PHE A 71 -0.81 12.79 -6.48
CA PHE A 71 -0.65 13.86 -5.48
C PHE A 71 -1.37 15.15 -5.90
N HIS A 72 -2.13 15.08 -7.00
CA HIS A 72 -2.88 16.21 -7.54
C HIS A 72 -4.34 16.22 -7.03
N ASP A 73 -4.95 17.40 -7.08
CA ASP A 73 -6.35 17.60 -6.84
C ASP A 73 -7.20 17.36 -8.10
N LYS A 74 -8.50 17.66 -8.02
CA LYS A 74 -9.44 17.52 -9.14
C LYS A 74 -9.13 18.43 -10.34
N THR A 75 -8.29 19.45 -10.16
CA THR A 75 -7.88 20.36 -11.25
C THR A 75 -6.64 19.86 -11.99
N GLY A 76 -6.03 18.79 -11.52
CA GLY A 76 -4.78 18.26 -12.06
C GLY A 76 -3.52 18.92 -11.52
N ALA A 77 -3.63 19.87 -10.60
CA ALA A 77 -2.49 20.51 -9.96
C ALA A 77 -2.04 19.75 -8.71
N ILE A 78 -0.72 19.57 -8.56
CA ILE A 78 -0.17 19.02 -7.32
C ILE A 78 -0.59 19.90 -6.15
N THR A 79 -1.15 19.30 -5.11
CA THR A 79 -1.66 20.04 -3.96
C THR A 79 -0.54 20.79 -3.23
N PRO A 80 -0.83 21.96 -2.62
CA PRO A 80 0.18 22.74 -1.88
C PRO A 80 0.84 21.93 -0.76
N TYR A 81 0.09 21.06 -0.10
CA TYR A 81 0.60 20.18 0.95
C TYR A 81 1.77 19.31 0.45
N TRP A 82 1.59 18.63 -0.68
CA TRP A 82 2.63 17.75 -1.22
C TRP A 82 3.80 18.51 -1.82
N LYS A 83 3.54 19.66 -2.45
CA LYS A 83 4.63 20.56 -2.91
C LYS A 83 5.53 20.97 -1.76
N ASP A 84 4.94 21.37 -0.63
CA ASP A 84 5.68 21.77 0.57
C ASP A 84 6.40 20.59 1.20
N TYR A 85 5.71 19.46 1.34
CA TYR A 85 6.26 18.24 1.95
C TYR A 85 7.55 17.78 1.26
N TYR A 86 7.52 17.62 -0.04
CA TYR A 86 8.70 17.20 -0.81
C TYR A 86 9.70 18.34 -1.00
N GLY A 87 9.25 19.56 -1.17
CA GLY A 87 10.10 20.75 -1.34
C GLY A 87 11.01 21.00 -0.14
N ARG A 88 10.53 20.81 1.08
CA ARG A 88 11.35 20.92 2.30
C ARG A 88 12.49 19.91 2.36
N GLN A 89 12.38 18.81 1.68
CA GLN A 89 13.38 17.74 1.62
C GLN A 89 14.28 17.86 0.37
N GLY A 90 14.05 18.86 -0.49
CA GLY A 90 14.74 18.97 -1.76
C GLY A 90 14.41 17.87 -2.76
N LEU A 91 13.23 17.23 -2.59
CA LEU A 91 12.76 16.13 -3.43
C LEU A 91 11.68 16.58 -4.40
N ARG A 92 11.57 15.89 -5.52
CA ARG A 92 10.45 16.03 -6.46
C ARG A 92 9.28 15.18 -5.97
N VAL A 93 8.05 15.68 -6.12
CA VAL A 93 6.83 14.89 -5.92
C VAL A 93 6.84 13.71 -6.89
N PRO A 94 6.69 12.47 -6.42
CA PRO A 94 6.70 11.28 -7.28
C PRO A 94 5.34 11.05 -7.96
N GLU A 95 4.79 12.08 -8.58
CA GLU A 95 3.54 12.00 -9.35
C GLU A 95 3.70 11.04 -10.52
N GLY A 96 2.77 10.12 -10.65
CA GLY A 96 2.76 9.12 -11.72
C GLY A 96 3.71 7.95 -11.54
N GLU A 97 4.58 7.97 -10.53
CA GLU A 97 5.43 6.81 -10.22
C GLU A 97 4.59 5.61 -9.73
N PRO A 98 5.03 4.38 -10.02
CA PRO A 98 4.31 3.20 -9.60
C PRO A 98 4.29 3.07 -8.08
N GLY A 99 3.12 2.84 -7.51
CA GLY A 99 2.94 2.71 -6.08
C GLY A 99 1.68 1.94 -5.70
N SER A 100 1.30 2.06 -4.45
CA SER A 100 0.05 1.49 -3.92
C SER A 100 -0.49 2.34 -2.79
N ASN A 101 -1.77 2.14 -2.46
CA ASN A 101 -2.38 2.69 -1.26
C ASN A 101 -3.45 1.74 -0.71
N PRO A 102 -3.77 1.83 0.60
CA PRO A 102 -4.75 0.93 1.21
C PRO A 102 -6.15 1.02 0.59
N GLY A 103 -6.53 2.20 0.10
CA GLY A 103 -7.83 2.40 -0.54
C GLY A 103 -7.98 1.58 -1.83
N ASP A 104 -6.96 1.58 -2.67
CA ASP A 104 -6.97 0.78 -3.91
C ASP A 104 -6.87 -0.71 -3.63
N LEU A 105 -6.07 -1.12 -2.65
CA LEU A 105 -6.03 -2.51 -2.20
C LEU A 105 -7.42 -2.99 -1.76
N SER A 106 -8.16 -2.16 -1.02
CA SER A 106 -9.50 -2.49 -0.51
C SER A 106 -10.56 -2.62 -1.61
N ARG A 107 -10.33 -2.00 -2.77
CA ARG A 107 -11.23 -2.06 -3.94
C ARG A 107 -10.79 -3.08 -5.00
N SER A 108 -9.74 -3.83 -4.72
CA SER A 108 -9.23 -4.84 -5.66
C SER A 108 -10.26 -5.93 -5.93
N ASP A 109 -10.36 -6.36 -7.18
CA ASP A 109 -11.13 -7.54 -7.59
C ASP A 109 -10.52 -8.87 -7.11
N LYS A 110 -9.32 -8.83 -6.53
CA LYS A 110 -8.57 -9.99 -6.04
C LYS A 110 -8.93 -10.40 -4.61
N ILE A 111 -9.78 -9.64 -3.94
CA ILE A 111 -10.17 -9.89 -2.55
C ILE A 111 -11.68 -10.04 -2.38
N PHE A 112 -12.07 -10.75 -1.32
CA PHE A 112 -13.42 -10.69 -0.74
C PHE A 112 -13.37 -9.83 0.53
N ILE A 113 -14.32 -8.91 0.67
CA ILE A 113 -14.54 -8.23 1.95
C ILE A 113 -15.36 -9.15 2.83
N LEU A 114 -14.78 -9.59 3.95
CA LEU A 114 -15.44 -10.50 4.90
C LEU A 114 -16.35 -9.76 5.87
N GLY A 115 -16.03 -8.53 6.18
CA GLY A 115 -16.79 -7.70 7.10
C GLY A 115 -16.03 -6.48 7.60
N GLU A 116 -16.73 -5.69 8.40
CA GLU A 116 -16.20 -4.53 9.07
C GLU A 116 -16.35 -4.69 10.57
N LEU A 117 -15.24 -4.61 11.30
CA LEU A 117 -15.23 -4.58 12.74
C LEU A 117 -15.34 -3.12 13.20
N ARG A 118 -16.43 -2.78 13.86
CA ARG A 118 -16.66 -1.45 14.44
C ARG A 118 -16.45 -1.51 15.94
N LYS A 119 -15.78 -0.52 16.47
CA LYS A 119 -15.72 -0.34 17.92
C LYS A 119 -17.09 0.21 18.36
N ASN A 120 -17.82 -0.55 19.15
CA ASN A 120 -18.99 0.00 19.84
C ASN A 120 -18.52 1.06 20.83
N LEU A 121 -19.00 2.25 20.63
CA LEU A 121 -18.75 3.38 21.52
C LEU A 121 -19.60 3.26 22.79
#